data_593beca168a755e5d28edca52c951e53
#
_entry.id   593beca168a755e5d28edca52c951e53
#
_cell.length_a   1.000
_cell.length_b   1.000
_cell.length_c   1.000
_cell.angle_alpha   90.00
_cell.angle_beta   90.00
_cell.angle_gamma   90.00
#
_symmetry.space_group_name_H-M   'P 1'
#
loop_
_entity.id
_entity.type
_entity.pdbx_description
1 polymer ?
#
loop_
_entity_poly.entity_id
_entity_poly.type
_entity_poly.pdbx_seq_one_letter_code
_entity_poly.pdbx_strand_id
1 'polypeptide(L)'
;VAMKTGGQLVVEALEAQGVRRVFGVPGESYLAVLDALHDSPIEMVVARHEGGAAMMAEAQAKLTGRPGVCLVTRGPGATNAASGIHVAQQDETPLVVLVGQIERGMRGRDAFQEVDYGKLFGGMCKWVAEIDSADRVPEMISRAFHTAMAGRPGPVVLALPEDTLTETADVAIAPRAEPVECAPTPAQLAFFGALLAKAERPLLVVGGSRWTAEQVAALQGFAEKLSLPVAVTFRRQMLFDHCHPLYAGDIGLGINPKLTALVRDSDLLILLGDRFSEVPSQSYDLLGIPDPGKAVVHIHPGAEEIGRVYRPTLGMVATPAGFLDAVAELSLSAKPDWKARAEAAHAAYDAWSTPPDSIPGDVQMGRIMAWLDERLEHDAIFTNGAGNYATWIHRFHRFRRFGTQAAPVCGSMGYGLPAAIAAKLQHRTRDVLCFAGDGCFQMTGLEFGTAVQEGAAVIVLVVDNGMYGTIRMHQEREYPGRVSGTRLQNPDFAAFARAYGGHGETVETTDQFAPAFERARASGLPAIIHIKLDPEALTPTRTLSEIRAAGKGK
;
A
#
# COMPACT_ATOMS: atom_id res chain seq x y z
N VAL A 1 -36.76 -19.07 -8.94
CA VAL A 1 -35.34 -18.81 -9.20
C VAL A 1 -34.83 -19.97 -10.06
N ALA A 2 -33.95 -19.74 -11.01
CA ALA A 2 -33.44 -20.78 -11.90
C ALA A 2 -32.27 -21.53 -11.21
N MET A 3 -32.18 -22.84 -11.43
CA MET A 3 -31.03 -23.65 -11.01
C MET A 3 -29.77 -23.09 -11.67
N LYS A 4 -28.73 -22.80 -10.89
CA LYS A 4 -27.43 -22.27 -11.33
C LYS A 4 -26.30 -23.11 -10.80
N THR A 5 -25.22 -23.21 -11.57
CA THR A 5 -24.01 -23.88 -11.11
C THR A 5 -23.31 -23.08 -10.03
N GLY A 6 -22.49 -23.72 -9.19
CA GLY A 6 -21.67 -23.02 -8.22
C GLY A 6 -20.78 -21.95 -8.85
N GLY A 7 -20.22 -22.20 -10.04
CA GLY A 7 -19.45 -21.21 -10.80
C GLY A 7 -20.26 -19.98 -11.17
N GLN A 8 -21.50 -20.16 -11.65
CA GLN A 8 -22.43 -19.05 -11.94
C GLN A 8 -22.80 -18.28 -10.67
N LEU A 9 -23.05 -18.98 -9.57
CA LEU A 9 -23.36 -18.35 -8.28
C LEU A 9 -22.18 -17.55 -7.73
N VAL A 10 -20.94 -17.99 -7.93
CA VAL A 10 -19.72 -17.22 -7.57
C VAL A 10 -19.70 -15.90 -8.34
N VAL A 11 -19.86 -15.94 -9.66
CA VAL A 11 -19.78 -14.74 -10.51
C VAL A 11 -20.90 -13.76 -10.18
N GLU A 12 -22.15 -14.23 -10.09
CA GLU A 12 -23.29 -13.38 -9.73
C GLU A 12 -23.16 -12.79 -8.31
N ALA A 13 -22.62 -13.55 -7.36
CA ALA A 13 -22.35 -13.03 -6.03
C ALA A 13 -21.27 -11.93 -6.07
N LEU A 14 -20.22 -12.06 -6.89
CA LEU A 14 -19.22 -11.01 -7.10
C LEU A 14 -19.83 -9.77 -7.77
N GLU A 15 -20.70 -9.93 -8.78
CA GLU A 15 -21.42 -8.82 -9.40
C GLU A 15 -22.29 -8.07 -8.38
N ALA A 16 -23.03 -8.80 -7.55
CA ALA A 16 -23.85 -8.21 -6.47
C ALA A 16 -22.99 -7.43 -5.46
N GLN A 17 -21.75 -7.86 -5.21
CA GLN A 17 -20.79 -7.11 -4.39
C GLN A 17 -20.22 -5.86 -5.11
N GLY A 18 -20.55 -5.64 -6.38
CA GLY A 18 -20.09 -4.51 -7.18
C GLY A 18 -18.66 -4.71 -7.73
N VAL A 19 -18.20 -5.93 -7.83
CA VAL A 19 -16.92 -6.27 -8.45
C VAL A 19 -17.01 -6.01 -9.95
N ARG A 20 -16.09 -5.22 -10.48
CA ARG A 20 -15.98 -4.93 -11.91
C ARG A 20 -14.77 -5.58 -12.55
N ARG A 21 -13.81 -5.96 -11.73
CA ARG A 21 -12.54 -6.52 -12.18
C ARG A 21 -12.01 -7.53 -11.17
N VAL A 22 -11.50 -8.63 -11.68
CA VAL A 22 -10.76 -9.65 -10.93
C VAL A 22 -9.37 -9.80 -11.55
N PHE A 23 -8.40 -10.15 -10.72
CA PHE A 23 -7.02 -10.38 -11.15
C PHE A 23 -6.67 -11.85 -10.90
N GLY A 24 -6.00 -12.49 -11.83
CA GLY A 24 -5.68 -13.90 -11.63
C GLY A 24 -4.81 -14.50 -12.71
N VAL A 25 -4.44 -15.74 -12.50
CA VAL A 25 -3.86 -16.62 -13.49
C VAL A 25 -4.84 -17.78 -13.71
N PRO A 26 -5.32 -18.03 -14.94
CA PRO A 26 -6.30 -19.07 -15.22
C PRO A 26 -5.80 -20.44 -14.77
N GLY A 27 -6.72 -21.25 -14.23
CA GLY A 27 -6.41 -22.61 -13.80
C GLY A 27 -7.61 -23.54 -13.94
N GLU A 28 -7.34 -24.83 -14.14
CA GLU A 28 -8.37 -25.85 -14.36
C GLU A 28 -9.31 -26.02 -13.15
N SER A 29 -8.80 -25.80 -11.93
CA SER A 29 -9.57 -26.00 -10.70
C SER A 29 -10.74 -25.03 -10.49
N TYR A 30 -10.92 -24.05 -11.37
CA TYR A 30 -12.07 -23.14 -11.35
C TYR A 30 -12.62 -22.81 -12.74
N LEU A 31 -12.55 -23.79 -13.66
CA LEU A 31 -13.07 -23.64 -15.04
C LEU A 31 -14.53 -23.18 -15.07
N ALA A 32 -15.37 -23.67 -14.16
CA ALA A 32 -16.78 -23.27 -14.10
C ALA A 32 -16.96 -21.78 -13.71
N VAL A 33 -16.01 -21.17 -12.99
CA VAL A 33 -15.98 -19.73 -12.75
C VAL A 33 -15.53 -18.97 -13.99
N LEU A 34 -14.51 -19.48 -14.70
CA LEU A 34 -14.05 -18.87 -15.95
C LEU A 34 -15.14 -18.90 -17.04
N ASP A 35 -15.88 -20.01 -17.12
CA ASP A 35 -17.03 -20.15 -18.04
C ASP A 35 -18.11 -19.10 -17.71
N ALA A 36 -18.47 -18.95 -16.43
CA ALA A 36 -19.45 -17.98 -16.00
C ALA A 36 -18.99 -16.51 -16.20
N LEU A 37 -17.68 -16.24 -16.07
CA LEU A 37 -17.12 -14.92 -16.34
C LEU A 37 -17.23 -14.51 -17.81
N HIS A 38 -17.34 -15.47 -18.75
CA HIS A 38 -17.51 -15.18 -20.18
C HIS A 38 -18.75 -14.33 -20.47
N ASP A 39 -19.84 -14.59 -19.76
CA ASP A 39 -21.12 -13.89 -19.93
C ASP A 39 -21.31 -12.73 -18.93
N SER A 40 -20.32 -12.44 -18.11
CA SER A 40 -20.36 -11.44 -17.05
C SER A 40 -19.71 -10.11 -17.50
N PRO A 41 -20.17 -8.96 -16.99
CA PRO A 41 -19.47 -7.68 -17.18
C PRO A 41 -18.18 -7.56 -16.36
N ILE A 42 -17.82 -8.54 -15.54
CA ILE A 42 -16.57 -8.54 -14.76
C ILE A 42 -15.38 -8.78 -15.68
N GLU A 43 -14.47 -7.83 -15.75
CA GLU A 43 -13.21 -7.96 -16.47
C GLU A 43 -12.24 -8.89 -15.71
N MET A 44 -11.68 -9.91 -16.38
CA MET A 44 -10.58 -10.70 -15.83
C MET A 44 -9.25 -10.20 -16.39
N VAL A 45 -8.42 -9.61 -15.52
CA VAL A 45 -7.04 -9.22 -15.84
C VAL A 45 -6.13 -10.42 -15.64
N VAL A 46 -5.55 -10.92 -16.74
CA VAL A 46 -4.69 -12.10 -16.72
C VAL A 46 -3.26 -11.69 -16.40
N ALA A 47 -2.83 -11.97 -15.18
CA ALA A 47 -1.46 -11.76 -14.72
C ALA A 47 -0.49 -12.83 -15.26
N ARG A 48 0.79 -12.60 -15.09
CA ARG A 48 1.87 -13.54 -15.45
C ARG A 48 2.32 -14.39 -14.27
N HIS A 49 1.96 -13.93 -13.05
CA HIS A 49 2.28 -14.62 -11.80
C HIS A 49 1.24 -14.26 -10.73
N GLU A 50 0.83 -15.23 -9.93
CA GLU A 50 -0.25 -15.06 -8.93
C GLU A 50 0.11 -14.04 -7.84
N GLY A 51 1.40 -13.91 -7.50
CA GLY A 51 1.88 -12.85 -6.62
C GLY A 51 1.61 -11.45 -7.18
N GLY A 52 1.83 -11.27 -8.51
CA GLY A 52 1.47 -10.05 -9.22
C GLY A 52 -0.04 -9.81 -9.23
N ALA A 53 -0.84 -10.86 -9.49
CA ALA A 53 -2.30 -10.80 -9.45
C ALA A 53 -2.83 -10.36 -8.08
N ALA A 54 -2.33 -10.96 -6.99
CA ALA A 54 -2.73 -10.62 -5.64
C ALA A 54 -2.32 -9.18 -5.25
N MET A 55 -1.14 -8.72 -5.69
CA MET A 55 -0.70 -7.34 -5.50
C MET A 55 -1.53 -6.34 -6.31
N MET A 56 -1.96 -6.68 -7.53
CA MET A 56 -2.89 -5.84 -8.32
C MET A 56 -4.24 -5.72 -7.63
N ALA A 57 -4.79 -6.82 -7.15
CA ALA A 57 -6.06 -6.85 -6.42
C ALA A 57 -5.98 -6.01 -5.13
N GLU A 58 -4.90 -6.14 -4.38
CA GLU A 58 -4.64 -5.36 -3.18
C GLU A 58 -4.54 -3.86 -3.49
N ALA A 59 -3.78 -3.48 -4.53
CA ALA A 59 -3.62 -2.09 -4.92
C ALA A 59 -4.94 -1.47 -5.39
N GLN A 60 -5.77 -2.22 -6.13
CA GLN A 60 -7.12 -1.76 -6.49
C GLN A 60 -7.97 -1.52 -5.24
N ALA A 61 -7.91 -2.43 -4.26
CA ALA A 61 -8.64 -2.25 -3.00
C ALA A 61 -8.17 -1.01 -2.23
N LYS A 62 -6.88 -0.77 -2.16
CA LYS A 62 -6.27 0.42 -1.53
C LYS A 62 -6.75 1.72 -2.18
N LEU A 63 -6.89 1.74 -3.50
CA LEU A 63 -7.33 2.92 -4.26
C LEU A 63 -8.85 3.14 -4.23
N THR A 64 -9.63 2.08 -4.05
CA THR A 64 -11.10 2.14 -4.12
C THR A 64 -11.79 2.06 -2.75
N GLY A 65 -11.09 1.63 -1.71
CA GLY A 65 -11.65 1.34 -0.39
C GLY A 65 -12.59 0.12 -0.35
N ARG A 66 -12.69 -0.65 -1.45
CA ARG A 66 -13.53 -1.86 -1.58
C ARG A 66 -12.65 -3.09 -1.73
N PRO A 67 -13.11 -4.29 -1.33
CA PRO A 67 -12.30 -5.50 -1.48
C PRO A 67 -11.86 -5.74 -2.92
N GLY A 68 -10.55 -5.88 -3.12
CA GLY A 68 -10.00 -6.42 -4.37
C GLY A 68 -10.26 -7.92 -4.45
N VAL A 69 -10.37 -8.46 -5.66
CA VAL A 69 -10.63 -9.88 -5.86
C VAL A 69 -9.52 -10.52 -6.68
N CYS A 70 -8.93 -11.58 -6.15
CA CYS A 70 -7.90 -12.37 -6.83
C CYS A 70 -8.39 -13.82 -6.99
N LEU A 71 -8.20 -14.38 -8.20
CA LEU A 71 -8.53 -15.77 -8.55
C LEU A 71 -7.24 -16.53 -8.86
N VAL A 72 -7.02 -17.64 -8.18
CA VAL A 72 -5.83 -18.48 -8.36
C VAL A 72 -6.19 -19.96 -8.33
N THR A 73 -5.41 -20.77 -9.04
CA THR A 73 -5.57 -22.21 -9.00
C THR A 73 -5.04 -22.81 -7.69
N ARG A 74 -5.42 -24.06 -7.42
CA ARG A 74 -4.95 -24.83 -6.25
C ARG A 74 -3.43 -25.02 -6.24
N GLY A 75 -2.89 -25.33 -5.07
CA GLY A 75 -1.48 -25.67 -4.88
C GLY A 75 -0.52 -24.55 -5.25
N PRO A 76 0.27 -24.70 -6.32
CA PRO A 76 1.29 -23.72 -6.72
C PRO A 76 0.74 -22.30 -6.93
N GLY A 77 -0.44 -22.15 -7.56
CA GLY A 77 -1.06 -20.85 -7.76
C GLY A 77 -1.40 -20.14 -6.45
N ALA A 78 -2.00 -20.88 -5.51
CA ALA A 78 -2.31 -20.36 -4.19
C ALA A 78 -1.04 -19.97 -3.40
N THR A 79 0.00 -20.80 -3.42
CA THR A 79 1.25 -20.51 -2.72
C THR A 79 1.97 -19.30 -3.31
N ASN A 80 1.94 -19.11 -4.63
CA ASN A 80 2.48 -17.92 -5.28
C ASN A 80 1.77 -16.63 -4.87
N ALA A 81 0.46 -16.67 -4.59
CA ALA A 81 -0.31 -15.51 -4.16
C ALA A 81 0.02 -15.02 -2.73
N ALA A 82 0.71 -15.83 -1.92
CA ALA A 82 0.98 -15.56 -0.51
C ALA A 82 1.64 -14.20 -0.27
N SER A 83 2.52 -13.74 -1.15
CA SER A 83 3.19 -12.44 -1.02
C SER A 83 2.20 -11.27 -1.06
N GLY A 84 1.24 -11.28 -2.00
CA GLY A 84 0.20 -10.24 -2.09
C GLY A 84 -0.81 -10.33 -0.94
N ILE A 85 -1.13 -11.54 -0.45
CA ILE A 85 -1.97 -11.75 0.73
C ILE A 85 -1.29 -11.15 1.98
N HIS A 86 0.02 -11.36 2.14
CA HIS A 86 0.79 -10.76 3.23
C HIS A 86 0.81 -9.23 3.15
N VAL A 87 0.96 -8.66 1.94
CA VAL A 87 0.85 -7.21 1.74
C VAL A 87 -0.51 -6.72 2.25
N ALA A 88 -1.62 -7.34 1.84
CA ALA A 88 -2.96 -6.95 2.27
C ALA A 88 -3.14 -7.01 3.79
N GLN A 89 -2.57 -8.02 4.47
CA GLN A 89 -2.58 -8.13 5.92
C GLN A 89 -1.87 -6.97 6.59
N GLN A 90 -0.65 -6.66 6.15
CA GLN A 90 0.18 -5.63 6.77
C GLN A 90 -0.30 -4.22 6.47
N ASP A 91 -0.85 -4.01 5.27
CA ASP A 91 -1.36 -2.72 4.81
C ASP A 91 -2.81 -2.44 5.24
N GLU A 92 -3.45 -3.39 5.93
CA GLU A 92 -4.85 -3.28 6.36
C GLU A 92 -5.78 -3.04 5.16
N THR A 93 -5.56 -3.80 4.08
CA THR A 93 -6.29 -3.67 2.84
C THR A 93 -7.30 -4.82 2.71
N PRO A 94 -8.58 -4.54 2.41
CA PRO A 94 -9.56 -5.61 2.23
C PRO A 94 -9.29 -6.36 0.92
N LEU A 95 -9.07 -7.67 1.01
CA LEU A 95 -8.78 -8.54 -0.12
C LEU A 95 -9.59 -9.82 -0.01
N VAL A 96 -10.21 -10.27 -1.10
CA VAL A 96 -10.86 -11.58 -1.20
C VAL A 96 -10.11 -12.41 -2.24
N VAL A 97 -9.53 -13.51 -1.81
CA VAL A 97 -8.83 -14.46 -2.67
C VAL A 97 -9.67 -15.72 -2.81
N LEU A 98 -10.06 -16.02 -4.03
CA LEU A 98 -10.78 -17.23 -4.40
C LEU A 98 -9.77 -18.22 -4.96
N VAL A 99 -9.65 -19.37 -4.29
CA VAL A 99 -8.65 -20.38 -4.60
C VAL A 99 -9.34 -21.64 -5.07
N GLY A 100 -9.02 -22.13 -6.26
CA GLY A 100 -9.46 -23.44 -6.68
C GLY A 100 -8.99 -24.54 -5.71
N GLN A 101 -9.75 -25.61 -5.56
CA GLN A 101 -9.44 -26.73 -4.68
C GLN A 101 -9.80 -28.06 -5.36
N ILE A 102 -9.18 -29.13 -4.92
CA ILE A 102 -9.51 -30.50 -5.33
C ILE A 102 -10.97 -30.81 -5.00
N GLU A 103 -11.56 -31.79 -5.70
CA GLU A 103 -12.88 -32.32 -5.36
C GLU A 103 -12.93 -32.81 -3.91
N ARG A 104 -14.05 -32.56 -3.22
CA ARG A 104 -14.24 -32.92 -1.80
C ARG A 104 -13.99 -34.40 -1.52
N GLY A 105 -14.37 -35.30 -2.46
CA GLY A 105 -14.18 -36.73 -2.35
C GLY A 105 -12.72 -37.20 -2.39
N MET A 106 -11.79 -36.36 -2.82
CA MET A 106 -10.36 -36.68 -2.95
C MET A 106 -9.52 -36.29 -1.75
N ARG A 107 -10.07 -35.52 -0.81
CA ARG A 107 -9.32 -34.96 0.33
C ARG A 107 -8.66 -36.00 1.19
N GLY A 108 -7.47 -35.66 1.70
CA GLY A 108 -6.69 -36.49 2.62
C GLY A 108 -6.04 -37.69 1.95
N ARG A 109 -5.98 -37.70 0.62
CA ARG A 109 -5.36 -38.77 -0.18
C ARG A 109 -4.06 -38.30 -0.87
N ASP A 110 -3.54 -37.15 -0.50
CA ASP A 110 -2.41 -36.50 -1.20
C ASP A 110 -2.72 -36.32 -2.70
N ALA A 111 -3.92 -35.78 -2.97
CA ALA A 111 -4.39 -35.55 -4.33
C ALA A 111 -3.53 -34.49 -5.04
N PHE A 112 -3.52 -34.52 -6.37
CA PHE A 112 -2.72 -33.60 -7.17
C PHE A 112 -2.97 -32.13 -6.79
N GLN A 113 -1.93 -31.46 -6.28
CA GLN A 113 -1.95 -30.05 -5.84
C GLN A 113 -2.85 -29.78 -4.62
N GLU A 114 -3.18 -30.80 -3.83
CA GLU A 114 -3.94 -30.64 -2.59
C GLU A 114 -3.16 -29.78 -1.57
N VAL A 115 -3.82 -28.77 -0.99
CA VAL A 115 -3.28 -27.93 0.09
C VAL A 115 -4.36 -27.66 1.12
N ASP A 116 -4.02 -27.75 2.39
CA ASP A 116 -4.82 -27.26 3.51
C ASP A 116 -4.64 -25.74 3.65
N TYR A 117 -5.55 -24.97 3.05
CA TYR A 117 -5.45 -23.52 3.06
C TYR A 117 -5.67 -22.90 4.45
N GLY A 118 -6.39 -23.60 5.33
CA GLY A 118 -6.52 -23.17 6.73
C GLY A 118 -5.17 -23.13 7.44
N LYS A 119 -4.30 -24.12 7.18
CA LYS A 119 -2.93 -24.14 7.70
C LYS A 119 -2.02 -23.16 6.97
N LEU A 120 -2.15 -23.07 5.63
CA LEU A 120 -1.27 -22.21 4.83
C LEU A 120 -1.50 -20.73 5.12
N PHE A 121 -2.74 -20.27 5.14
CA PHE A 121 -3.08 -18.84 5.22
C PHE A 121 -3.64 -18.38 6.56
N GLY A 122 -3.93 -19.30 7.50
CA GLY A 122 -4.59 -18.99 8.76
C GLY A 122 -3.86 -17.94 9.62
N GLY A 123 -2.53 -17.86 9.52
CA GLY A 123 -1.73 -16.84 10.22
C GLY A 123 -1.69 -15.47 9.53
N MET A 124 -2.15 -15.36 8.27
CA MET A 124 -2.10 -14.13 7.48
C MET A 124 -3.49 -13.55 7.19
N CYS A 125 -4.54 -14.34 7.28
CA CYS A 125 -5.88 -13.95 6.86
C CYS A 125 -6.80 -13.74 8.05
N LYS A 126 -7.78 -12.86 7.89
CA LYS A 126 -8.86 -12.68 8.85
C LYS A 126 -9.78 -13.90 8.92
N TRP A 127 -9.95 -14.56 7.79
CA TRP A 127 -10.75 -15.76 7.67
C TRP A 127 -10.29 -16.61 6.48
N VAL A 128 -10.21 -17.89 6.69
CA VAL A 128 -9.94 -18.89 5.65
C VAL A 128 -11.01 -19.96 5.77
N ALA A 129 -11.70 -20.24 4.68
CA ALA A 129 -12.73 -21.25 4.65
C ALA A 129 -12.81 -21.92 3.28
N GLU A 130 -13.60 -22.98 3.21
CA GLU A 130 -13.90 -23.68 1.99
C GLU A 130 -15.41 -23.73 1.78
N ILE A 131 -15.85 -23.48 0.55
CA ILE A 131 -17.27 -23.53 0.18
C ILE A 131 -17.63 -24.98 -0.15
N ASP A 132 -18.34 -25.63 0.74
CA ASP A 132 -18.61 -27.06 0.73
C ASP A 132 -19.89 -27.48 -0.04
N SER A 133 -20.71 -26.49 -0.47
CA SER A 133 -21.87 -26.75 -1.32
C SER A 133 -22.28 -25.51 -2.13
N ALA A 134 -22.88 -25.71 -3.30
CA ALA A 134 -23.24 -24.64 -4.22
C ALA A 134 -24.25 -23.65 -3.62
N ASP A 135 -25.21 -24.13 -2.80
CA ASP A 135 -26.22 -23.30 -2.17
C ASP A 135 -25.66 -22.33 -1.12
N ARG A 136 -24.45 -22.58 -0.61
CA ARG A 136 -23.77 -21.69 0.34
C ARG A 136 -22.87 -20.64 -0.30
N VAL A 137 -22.66 -20.69 -1.61
CA VAL A 137 -21.80 -19.74 -2.32
C VAL A 137 -22.17 -18.28 -2.04
N PRO A 138 -23.43 -17.83 -2.18
CA PRO A 138 -23.79 -16.44 -1.93
C PRO A 138 -23.58 -16.00 -0.47
N GLU A 139 -23.90 -16.87 0.49
CA GLU A 139 -23.67 -16.64 1.93
C GLU A 139 -22.19 -16.39 2.20
N MET A 140 -21.32 -17.31 1.75
CA MET A 140 -19.91 -17.29 2.08
C MET A 140 -19.16 -16.16 1.38
N ILE A 141 -19.52 -15.80 0.14
CA ILE A 141 -18.96 -14.63 -0.54
C ILE A 141 -19.40 -13.34 0.16
N SER A 142 -20.68 -13.19 0.50
CA SER A 142 -21.15 -12.05 1.27
C SER A 142 -20.39 -11.89 2.60
N ARG A 143 -20.22 -12.99 3.34
CA ARG A 143 -19.43 -13.02 4.58
C ARG A 143 -17.97 -12.65 4.35
N ALA A 144 -17.36 -13.10 3.24
CA ALA A 144 -15.97 -12.76 2.90
C ALA A 144 -15.79 -11.25 2.73
N PHE A 145 -16.71 -10.59 2.01
CA PHE A 145 -16.66 -9.13 1.81
C PHE A 145 -16.86 -8.37 3.13
N HIS A 146 -17.86 -8.76 3.94
CA HIS A 146 -18.05 -8.16 5.27
C HIS A 146 -16.81 -8.35 6.15
N THR A 147 -16.27 -9.55 6.21
CA THR A 147 -15.09 -9.86 7.04
C THR A 147 -13.85 -9.09 6.60
N ALA A 148 -13.61 -9.00 5.27
CA ALA A 148 -12.48 -8.27 4.73
C ALA A 148 -12.50 -6.79 5.12
N MET A 149 -13.68 -6.16 5.16
CA MET A 149 -13.86 -4.73 5.46
C MET A 149 -14.03 -4.41 6.96
N ALA A 150 -14.44 -5.38 7.79
CA ALA A 150 -14.79 -5.13 9.19
C ALA A 150 -13.58 -4.80 10.06
N GLY A 151 -13.74 -3.91 11.06
CA GLY A 151 -12.69 -3.56 12.01
C GLY A 151 -11.40 -3.14 11.31
N ARG A 152 -10.26 -3.76 11.68
CA ARG A 152 -9.03 -3.70 10.90
C ARG A 152 -9.24 -4.48 9.60
N PRO A 153 -9.25 -3.83 8.41
CA PRO A 153 -9.41 -4.55 7.15
C PRO A 153 -8.26 -5.53 6.87
N GLY A 154 -8.52 -6.51 6.02
CA GLY A 154 -7.49 -7.48 5.69
C GLY A 154 -7.99 -8.60 4.76
N PRO A 155 -7.10 -9.55 4.41
CA PRO A 155 -7.40 -10.61 3.46
C PRO A 155 -8.32 -11.69 4.02
N VAL A 156 -9.14 -12.23 3.12
CA VAL A 156 -9.96 -13.43 3.30
C VAL A 156 -9.65 -14.40 2.16
N VAL A 157 -9.54 -15.67 2.46
CA VAL A 157 -9.34 -16.74 1.46
C VAL A 157 -10.53 -17.70 1.49
N LEU A 158 -11.14 -17.92 0.33
CA LEU A 158 -12.17 -18.95 0.14
C LEU A 158 -11.69 -20.00 -0.86
N ALA A 159 -11.64 -21.24 -0.45
CA ALA A 159 -11.36 -22.37 -1.32
C ALA A 159 -12.64 -22.83 -2.02
N LEU A 160 -12.51 -23.17 -3.30
CA LEU A 160 -13.59 -23.54 -4.20
C LEU A 160 -13.33 -24.96 -4.73
N PRO A 161 -13.89 -26.03 -4.13
CA PRO A 161 -13.77 -27.37 -4.67
C PRO A 161 -14.40 -27.48 -6.07
N GLU A 162 -13.74 -28.18 -6.99
CA GLU A 162 -14.19 -28.32 -8.38
C GLU A 162 -15.60 -28.87 -8.49
N ASP A 163 -15.93 -29.88 -7.70
CA ASP A 163 -17.26 -30.50 -7.67
C ASP A 163 -18.34 -29.56 -7.12
N THR A 164 -18.02 -28.70 -6.16
CA THR A 164 -18.93 -27.65 -5.68
C THR A 164 -19.25 -26.64 -6.79
N LEU A 165 -18.28 -26.30 -7.64
CA LEU A 165 -18.47 -25.34 -8.73
C LEU A 165 -19.37 -25.87 -9.86
N THR A 166 -19.49 -27.18 -10.00
CA THR A 166 -20.36 -27.85 -10.99
C THR A 166 -21.70 -28.28 -10.43
N GLU A 167 -21.85 -28.35 -9.10
CA GLU A 167 -23.14 -28.53 -8.46
C GLU A 167 -24.13 -27.42 -8.83
N THR A 168 -25.41 -27.73 -8.83
CA THR A 168 -26.47 -26.74 -9.10
C THR A 168 -27.32 -26.47 -7.86
N ALA A 169 -27.67 -25.21 -7.64
CA ALA A 169 -28.55 -24.80 -6.57
C ALA A 169 -29.54 -23.73 -7.03
N ASP A 170 -30.69 -23.69 -6.34
CA ASP A 170 -31.68 -22.61 -6.45
C ASP A 170 -31.61 -21.77 -5.17
N VAL A 171 -30.80 -20.72 -5.17
CA VAL A 171 -30.52 -19.88 -4.01
C VAL A 171 -30.46 -18.41 -4.39
N ALA A 172 -30.93 -17.53 -3.50
CA ALA A 172 -30.88 -16.09 -3.70
C ALA A 172 -29.46 -15.53 -3.49
N ILE A 173 -29.09 -14.59 -4.34
CA ILE A 173 -27.83 -13.84 -4.19
C ILE A 173 -27.96 -12.82 -3.06
N ALA A 174 -26.96 -12.77 -2.17
CA ALA A 174 -26.91 -11.79 -1.09
C ALA A 174 -26.65 -10.37 -1.63
N PRO A 175 -27.28 -9.34 -1.04
CA PRO A 175 -27.03 -7.96 -1.44
C PRO A 175 -25.58 -7.54 -1.12
N ARG A 176 -25.19 -6.39 -1.67
CA ARG A 176 -23.87 -5.80 -1.48
C ARG A 176 -23.56 -5.58 0.00
N ALA A 177 -22.40 -6.03 0.43
CA ALA A 177 -21.87 -5.75 1.75
C ALA A 177 -21.41 -4.30 1.87
N GLU A 178 -21.83 -3.61 2.92
CA GLU A 178 -21.37 -2.25 3.22
C GLU A 178 -20.43 -2.24 4.43
N PRO A 179 -19.41 -1.34 4.43
CA PRO A 179 -18.53 -1.20 5.57
C PRO A 179 -19.29 -0.76 6.82
N VAL A 180 -18.97 -1.36 7.96
CA VAL A 180 -19.53 -0.92 9.26
C VAL A 180 -18.67 0.22 9.79
N GLU A 181 -19.30 1.37 10.06
CA GLU A 181 -18.65 2.52 10.68
C GLU A 181 -18.80 2.47 12.21
N CYS A 182 -17.71 2.84 12.90
CA CYS A 182 -17.67 2.94 14.36
C CYS A 182 -17.30 4.37 14.74
N ALA A 183 -17.93 4.90 15.78
CA ALA A 183 -17.70 6.26 16.28
C ALA A 183 -17.42 6.27 17.79
N PRO A 184 -16.69 7.27 18.31
CA PRO A 184 -16.47 7.44 19.73
C PRO A 184 -17.77 7.71 20.49
N THR A 185 -17.82 7.29 21.76
CA THR A 185 -18.93 7.66 22.65
C THR A 185 -18.82 9.13 23.08
N PRO A 186 -19.94 9.76 23.50
CA PRO A 186 -19.92 11.13 24.05
C PRO A 186 -18.93 11.31 25.23
N ALA A 187 -18.81 10.31 26.10
CA ALA A 187 -17.86 10.35 27.22
C ALA A 187 -16.40 10.34 26.75
N GLN A 188 -16.08 9.55 25.73
CA GLN A 188 -14.75 9.53 25.13
C GLN A 188 -14.43 10.87 24.46
N LEU A 189 -15.38 11.48 23.76
CA LEU A 189 -15.22 12.81 23.14
C LEU A 189 -15.01 13.91 24.17
N ALA A 190 -15.76 13.90 25.27
CA ALA A 190 -15.57 14.85 26.34
C ALA A 190 -14.18 14.71 26.97
N PHE A 191 -13.71 13.48 27.21
CA PHE A 191 -12.36 13.25 27.72
C PHE A 191 -11.27 13.65 26.72
N PHE A 192 -11.46 13.36 25.44
CA PHE A 192 -10.57 13.81 24.37
C PHE A 192 -10.46 15.35 24.33
N GLY A 193 -11.60 16.06 24.40
CA GLY A 193 -11.61 17.52 24.49
C GLY A 193 -10.86 18.07 25.71
N ALA A 194 -10.97 17.40 26.87
CA ALA A 194 -10.23 17.76 28.08
C ALA A 194 -8.72 17.53 27.94
N LEU A 195 -8.29 16.48 27.22
CA LEU A 195 -6.87 16.24 26.91
C LEU A 195 -6.33 17.33 25.98
N LEU A 196 -7.06 17.66 24.90
CA LEU A 196 -6.70 18.73 23.97
C LEU A 196 -6.58 20.09 24.68
N ALA A 197 -7.52 20.42 25.55
CA ALA A 197 -7.52 21.69 26.30
C ALA A 197 -6.31 21.86 27.22
N LYS A 198 -5.68 20.77 27.66
CA LYS A 198 -4.51 20.75 28.52
C LYS A 198 -3.19 20.64 27.79
N ALA A 199 -3.21 20.19 26.54
CA ALA A 199 -2.00 19.95 25.78
C ALA A 199 -1.30 21.25 25.40
N GLU A 200 -0.01 21.32 25.66
CA GLU A 200 0.86 22.43 25.25
C GLU A 200 1.58 22.12 23.93
N ARG A 201 1.89 20.84 23.70
CA ARG A 201 2.69 20.35 22.58
C ARG A 201 2.07 19.11 21.91
N PRO A 202 0.82 19.22 21.41
CA PRO A 202 0.20 18.08 20.75
C PRO A 202 0.82 17.80 19.38
N LEU A 203 0.67 16.54 18.93
CA LEU A 203 0.94 16.11 17.55
C LEU A 203 -0.12 15.10 17.12
N LEU A 204 -0.72 15.34 15.96
CA LEU A 204 -1.61 14.38 15.29
C LEU A 204 -0.80 13.54 14.31
N VAL A 205 -0.87 12.23 14.45
CA VAL A 205 -0.24 11.25 13.55
C VAL A 205 -1.34 10.45 12.88
N VAL A 206 -1.39 10.50 11.56
CA VAL A 206 -2.44 9.85 10.77
C VAL A 206 -1.87 8.76 9.87
N GLY A 207 -2.61 7.67 9.73
CA GLY A 207 -2.18 6.52 8.93
C GLY A 207 -3.27 5.48 8.79
N GLY A 208 -2.86 4.23 8.57
CA GLY A 208 -3.77 3.10 8.41
C GLY A 208 -4.59 3.14 7.12
N SER A 209 -5.78 2.57 7.17
CA SER A 209 -6.68 2.39 6.05
C SER A 209 -8.07 3.01 6.29
N ARG A 210 -9.01 2.76 5.38
CA ARG A 210 -10.40 3.26 5.43
C ARG A 210 -10.54 4.79 5.32
N TRP A 211 -9.67 5.39 4.53
CA TRP A 211 -9.74 6.81 4.19
C TRP A 211 -10.44 7.02 2.84
N THR A 212 -11.14 8.15 2.71
CA THR A 212 -11.67 8.69 1.46
C THR A 212 -11.22 10.15 1.29
N ALA A 213 -11.46 10.73 0.12
CA ALA A 213 -11.14 12.13 -0.13
C ALA A 213 -11.90 13.08 0.80
N GLU A 214 -13.17 12.76 1.11
CA GLU A 214 -14.02 13.52 2.04
C GLU A 214 -13.44 13.52 3.45
N GLN A 215 -12.95 12.36 3.90
CA GLN A 215 -12.35 12.22 5.23
C GLN A 215 -11.00 12.94 5.33
N VAL A 216 -10.21 12.94 4.25
CA VAL A 216 -8.96 13.72 4.20
C VAL A 216 -9.26 15.22 4.25
N ALA A 217 -10.32 15.69 3.58
CA ALA A 217 -10.75 17.08 3.69
C ALA A 217 -11.27 17.42 5.10
N ALA A 218 -12.03 16.53 5.73
CA ALA A 218 -12.49 16.69 7.11
C ALA A 218 -11.32 16.70 8.11
N LEU A 219 -10.32 15.86 7.92
CA LEU A 219 -9.07 15.85 8.69
C LEU A 219 -8.34 17.21 8.60
N GLN A 220 -8.21 17.74 7.39
CA GLN A 220 -7.58 19.04 7.18
C GLN A 220 -8.35 20.15 7.91
N GLY A 221 -9.69 20.20 7.76
CA GLY A 221 -10.54 21.17 8.47
C GLY A 221 -10.44 21.04 10.00
N PHE A 222 -10.37 19.82 10.54
CA PHE A 222 -10.15 19.60 11.97
C PHE A 222 -8.79 20.14 12.43
N ALA A 223 -7.71 19.85 11.68
CA ALA A 223 -6.38 20.36 12.00
C ALA A 223 -6.30 21.89 11.91
N GLU A 224 -6.91 22.51 10.88
CA GLU A 224 -6.98 23.95 10.69
C GLU A 224 -7.73 24.67 11.84
N LYS A 225 -8.87 24.12 12.25
CA LYS A 225 -9.68 24.64 13.37
C LYS A 225 -8.86 24.84 14.64
N LEU A 226 -7.86 23.95 14.85
CA LEU A 226 -7.03 23.92 16.06
C LEU A 226 -5.60 24.41 15.84
N SER A 227 -5.17 24.66 14.61
CA SER A 227 -3.76 24.87 14.24
C SER A 227 -2.86 23.71 14.69
N LEU A 228 -3.35 22.47 14.55
CA LEU A 228 -2.72 21.25 15.05
C LEU A 228 -1.70 20.71 14.02
N PRO A 229 -0.41 20.53 14.40
CA PRO A 229 0.55 19.93 13.49
C PRO A 229 0.20 18.47 13.19
N VAL A 230 0.31 18.07 11.91
CA VAL A 230 -0.04 16.75 11.40
C VAL A 230 1.17 16.07 10.79
N ALA A 231 1.48 14.86 11.27
CA ALA A 231 2.42 13.95 10.63
C ALA A 231 1.65 12.77 10.04
N VAL A 232 2.17 12.19 8.96
CA VAL A 232 1.62 10.98 8.37
C VAL A 232 2.56 9.80 8.65
N THR A 233 2.02 8.58 8.65
CA THR A 233 2.85 7.38 8.83
C THR A 233 3.40 6.87 7.51
N PHE A 234 4.35 5.94 7.61
CA PHE A 234 5.07 5.33 6.50
C PHE A 234 4.14 4.90 5.36
N ARG A 235 4.39 5.45 4.18
CA ARG A 235 3.65 5.15 2.95
C ARG A 235 2.15 5.47 3.02
N ARG A 236 1.80 6.48 3.82
CA ARG A 236 0.46 7.08 3.91
C ARG A 236 0.51 8.59 3.64
N GLN A 237 1.48 9.04 2.84
CA GLN A 237 1.80 10.44 2.61
C GLN A 237 0.66 11.20 1.91
N MET A 238 -0.18 10.53 1.12
CA MET A 238 -1.35 11.12 0.47
C MET A 238 -2.49 11.50 1.44
N LEU A 239 -2.35 11.22 2.74
CA LEU A 239 -3.39 11.53 3.74
C LEU A 239 -3.38 13.00 4.21
N PHE A 240 -2.38 13.77 3.82
CA PHE A 240 -2.37 15.21 4.09
C PHE A 240 -1.61 15.95 3.00
N ASP A 241 -2.03 17.18 2.68
CA ASP A 241 -1.34 17.99 1.67
C ASP A 241 0.04 18.44 2.19
N HIS A 242 1.11 18.05 1.49
CA HIS A 242 2.48 18.37 1.87
C HIS A 242 2.83 19.87 1.75
N CYS A 243 2.04 20.64 1.01
CA CYS A 243 2.20 22.09 0.90
C CYS A 243 1.43 22.85 2.00
N HIS A 244 0.63 22.15 2.81
CA HIS A 244 -0.15 22.77 3.85
C HIS A 244 0.73 23.15 5.05
N PRO A 245 0.60 24.38 5.65
CA PRO A 245 1.47 24.85 6.74
C PRO A 245 1.38 24.05 8.04
N LEU A 246 0.39 23.16 8.18
CA LEU A 246 0.27 22.24 9.32
C LEU A 246 0.95 20.89 9.09
N TYR A 247 1.45 20.60 7.89
CA TYR A 247 2.12 19.35 7.59
C TYR A 247 3.52 19.31 8.21
N ALA A 248 3.77 18.33 9.07
CA ALA A 248 5.02 18.16 9.81
C ALA A 248 5.99 17.14 9.17
N GLY A 249 5.53 16.35 8.21
CA GLY A 249 6.33 15.32 7.53
C GLY A 249 5.80 13.90 7.71
N ASP A 250 6.56 12.92 7.18
CA ASP A 250 6.22 11.51 7.33
C ASP A 250 7.13 10.79 8.33
N ILE A 251 6.51 9.92 9.13
CA ILE A 251 7.17 9.06 10.10
C ILE A 251 7.43 7.70 9.42
N GLY A 252 8.49 7.66 8.63
CA GLY A 252 8.86 6.50 7.83
C GLY A 252 10.32 6.09 8.00
N LEU A 253 10.83 5.30 7.05
CA LEU A 253 12.25 4.95 6.97
C LEU A 253 13.06 6.20 6.58
N GLY A 254 14.10 6.51 7.35
CA GLY A 254 14.90 7.72 7.14
C GLY A 254 14.15 9.00 7.55
N ILE A 255 13.42 8.95 8.65
CA ILE A 255 12.67 10.08 9.22
C ILE A 255 13.54 11.33 9.41
N ASN A 256 12.93 12.50 9.24
CA ASN A 256 13.55 13.77 9.61
C ASN A 256 13.88 13.80 11.11
N PRO A 257 15.16 14.02 11.51
CA PRO A 257 15.52 14.09 12.94
C PRO A 257 14.74 15.14 13.73
N LYS A 258 14.32 16.24 13.10
CA LYS A 258 13.48 17.26 13.73
C LYS A 258 12.05 16.76 13.97
N LEU A 259 11.51 15.90 13.08
CA LEU A 259 10.22 15.24 13.32
C LEU A 259 10.33 14.20 14.43
N THR A 260 11.43 13.44 14.49
CA THR A 260 11.72 12.56 15.63
C THR A 260 11.69 13.33 16.95
N ALA A 261 12.35 14.49 17.01
CA ALA A 261 12.35 15.35 18.18
C ALA A 261 10.93 15.88 18.49
N LEU A 262 10.15 16.25 17.47
CA LEU A 262 8.77 16.71 17.62
C LEU A 262 7.86 15.64 18.26
N VAL A 263 8.00 14.37 17.83
CA VAL A 263 7.28 13.22 18.43
C VAL A 263 7.70 13.03 19.89
N ARG A 264 9.01 13.05 20.16
CA ARG A 264 9.53 12.85 21.54
C ARG A 264 9.14 13.97 22.48
N ASP A 265 9.13 15.22 22.01
CA ASP A 265 8.80 16.41 22.79
C ASP A 265 7.28 16.60 23.01
N SER A 266 6.43 15.96 22.21
CA SER A 266 4.97 16.07 22.37
C SER A 266 4.52 15.61 23.75
N ASP A 267 3.55 16.33 24.35
CA ASP A 267 2.89 15.96 25.60
C ASP A 267 1.57 15.22 25.37
N LEU A 268 1.00 15.36 24.17
CA LEU A 268 -0.15 14.63 23.68
C LEU A 268 0.12 14.11 22.26
N LEU A 269 0.12 12.79 22.09
CA LEU A 269 0.21 12.13 20.80
C LEU A 269 -1.15 11.55 20.43
N ILE A 270 -1.71 11.97 19.28
CA ILE A 270 -3.00 11.50 18.79
C ILE A 270 -2.71 10.59 17.59
N LEU A 271 -2.97 9.29 17.72
CA LEU A 271 -2.82 8.30 16.66
C LEU A 271 -4.19 8.06 16.03
N LEU A 272 -4.36 8.45 14.76
CA LEU A 272 -5.62 8.28 14.03
C LEU A 272 -5.44 7.29 12.87
N GLY A 273 -6.01 6.12 13.05
CA GLY A 273 -6.07 5.05 12.06
C GLY A 273 -4.82 4.18 11.95
N ASP A 274 -3.70 4.57 12.55
CA ASP A 274 -2.44 3.82 12.50
C ASP A 274 -2.19 3.00 13.78
N ARG A 275 -1.52 1.86 13.62
CA ARG A 275 -1.12 0.99 14.73
C ARG A 275 0.12 1.48 15.47
N PHE A 276 0.82 2.44 14.93
CA PHE A 276 2.13 2.92 15.38
C PHE A 276 3.13 1.75 15.56
N SER A 277 3.20 0.93 14.50
CA SER A 277 3.99 -0.30 14.45
C SER A 277 5.51 0.00 14.33
N GLU A 278 6.31 -1.01 14.01
CA GLU A 278 7.77 -0.95 14.01
C GLU A 278 8.34 0.26 13.24
N VAL A 279 7.92 0.50 12.00
CA VAL A 279 8.48 1.59 11.18
C VAL A 279 8.09 2.97 11.70
N PRO A 280 6.80 3.30 11.92
CA PRO A 280 6.44 4.60 12.48
C PRO A 280 6.99 4.85 13.87
N SER A 281 7.15 3.82 14.68
CA SER A 281 7.73 3.95 16.03
C SER A 281 9.26 3.92 16.06
N GLN A 282 9.92 3.86 14.88
CA GLN A 282 11.38 3.75 14.73
C GLN A 282 11.94 2.56 15.52
N SER A 283 11.50 1.36 15.18
CA SER A 283 11.83 0.10 15.88
C SER A 283 11.40 0.09 17.34
N TYR A 284 10.23 0.69 17.63
CA TYR A 284 9.66 0.82 18.97
C TYR A 284 10.49 1.67 19.95
N ASP A 285 11.34 2.58 19.43
CA ASP A 285 12.25 3.41 20.24
C ASP A 285 11.73 4.85 20.51
N LEU A 286 10.66 5.28 19.79
CA LEU A 286 10.14 6.64 19.98
C LEU A 286 9.36 6.84 21.28
N LEU A 287 8.73 5.80 21.81
CA LEU A 287 7.91 5.84 23.01
C LEU A 287 8.29 4.70 23.96
N GLY A 288 8.09 4.89 25.25
CA GLY A 288 8.23 3.83 26.24
C GLY A 288 7.19 2.72 26.07
N ILE A 289 7.54 1.48 26.43
CA ILE A 289 6.66 0.30 26.38
C ILE A 289 6.60 -0.35 27.75
N PRO A 290 5.41 -0.67 28.25
CA PRO A 290 4.07 -0.33 27.72
C PRO A 290 3.66 1.11 28.01
N ASP A 291 4.39 1.85 28.86
CA ASP A 291 4.08 3.23 29.24
C ASP A 291 4.77 4.21 28.29
N PRO A 292 4.01 4.97 27.46
CA PRO A 292 4.57 5.93 26.51
C PRO A 292 5.30 7.12 27.16
N GLY A 293 5.17 7.32 28.48
CA GLY A 293 5.71 8.47 29.19
C GLY A 293 5.01 9.81 28.89
N LYS A 294 3.88 9.78 28.19
CA LYS A 294 3.04 10.92 27.80
C LYS A 294 1.61 10.50 27.54
N ALA A 295 0.71 11.48 27.36
CA ALA A 295 -0.66 11.18 26.96
C ALA A 295 -0.70 10.67 25.51
N VAL A 296 -1.34 9.52 25.30
CA VAL A 296 -1.59 8.94 23.98
C VAL A 296 -3.08 8.71 23.82
N VAL A 297 -3.64 9.27 22.75
CA VAL A 297 -4.99 8.96 22.27
C VAL A 297 -4.84 8.04 21.06
N HIS A 298 -5.38 6.83 21.15
CA HIS A 298 -5.28 5.84 20.08
C HIS A 298 -6.67 5.56 19.49
N ILE A 299 -6.88 5.98 18.25
CA ILE A 299 -8.12 5.79 17.48
C ILE A 299 -7.84 4.80 16.38
N HIS A 300 -8.51 3.65 16.42
CA HIS A 300 -8.33 2.60 15.42
C HIS A 300 -9.62 1.79 15.24
N PRO A 301 -9.99 1.36 13.99
CA PRO A 301 -11.21 0.56 13.78
C PRO A 301 -11.13 -0.86 14.34
N GLY A 302 -9.94 -1.43 14.47
CA GLY A 302 -9.69 -2.75 15.09
C GLY A 302 -9.41 -2.60 16.59
N ALA A 303 -10.30 -3.10 17.42
CA ALA A 303 -10.14 -3.04 18.90
C ALA A 303 -8.88 -3.74 19.39
N GLU A 304 -8.44 -4.78 18.67
CA GLU A 304 -7.26 -5.60 18.96
C GLU A 304 -5.93 -4.84 18.81
N GLU A 305 -5.92 -3.70 18.13
CA GLU A 305 -4.73 -2.88 17.95
C GLU A 305 -4.54 -1.87 19.09
N ILE A 306 -5.63 -1.49 19.75
CA ILE A 306 -5.59 -0.51 20.87
C ILE A 306 -4.99 -1.17 22.11
N GLY A 307 -3.86 -0.62 22.57
CA GLY A 307 -3.14 -1.17 23.73
C GLY A 307 -2.27 -2.39 23.42
N ARG A 308 -2.12 -2.77 22.15
CA ARG A 308 -1.30 -3.92 21.72
C ARG A 308 0.17 -3.77 22.09
N VAL A 309 0.71 -2.56 21.97
CA VAL A 309 2.11 -2.23 22.30
C VAL A 309 2.16 -1.15 23.37
N TYR A 310 1.47 -0.04 23.14
CA TYR A 310 1.46 1.13 24.02
C TYR A 310 0.15 1.22 24.78
N ARG A 311 0.23 1.45 26.08
CA ARG A 311 -0.94 1.73 26.92
C ARG A 311 -1.47 3.14 26.59
N PRO A 312 -2.63 3.28 25.92
CA PRO A 312 -3.18 4.59 25.65
C PRO A 312 -3.76 5.24 26.93
N THR A 313 -3.70 6.57 27.01
CA THR A 313 -4.47 7.35 27.97
C THR A 313 -5.96 7.29 27.64
N LEU A 314 -6.27 7.28 26.33
CA LEU A 314 -7.62 7.10 25.79
C LEU A 314 -7.57 6.23 24.54
N GLY A 315 -8.25 5.09 24.57
CA GLY A 315 -8.50 4.24 23.40
C GLY A 315 -9.90 4.44 22.86
N MET A 316 -10.03 4.58 21.53
CA MET A 316 -11.32 4.72 20.85
C MET A 316 -11.41 3.77 19.68
N VAL A 317 -12.35 2.84 19.72
CA VAL A 317 -12.67 2.02 18.56
C VAL A 317 -13.53 2.86 17.62
N ALA A 318 -12.88 3.42 16.60
CA ALA A 318 -13.54 4.27 15.62
C ALA A 318 -12.80 4.22 14.28
N THR A 319 -13.57 4.37 13.20
CA THR A 319 -13.02 4.61 11.87
C THR A 319 -12.60 6.08 11.73
N PRO A 320 -11.73 6.41 10.75
CA PRO A 320 -11.46 7.81 10.45
C PRO A 320 -12.73 8.64 10.22
N ALA A 321 -13.71 8.10 9.47
CA ALA A 321 -15.00 8.74 9.25
C ALA A 321 -15.74 9.00 10.56
N GLY A 322 -15.99 7.95 11.33
CA GLY A 322 -16.76 8.06 12.58
C GLY A 322 -16.10 8.97 13.62
N PHE A 323 -14.75 9.00 13.66
CA PHE A 323 -14.04 9.94 14.52
C PHE A 323 -14.17 11.39 14.04
N LEU A 324 -13.93 11.64 12.73
CA LEU A 324 -13.94 13.00 12.19
C LEU A 324 -15.34 13.61 12.22
N ASP A 325 -16.38 12.83 11.95
CA ASP A 325 -17.79 13.27 12.10
C ASP A 325 -18.08 13.65 13.55
N ALA A 326 -17.61 12.82 14.51
CA ALA A 326 -17.84 13.08 15.93
C ALA A 326 -17.10 14.31 16.47
N VAL A 327 -15.92 14.65 15.96
CA VAL A 327 -15.15 15.82 16.38
C VAL A 327 -15.48 17.10 15.60
N ALA A 328 -16.29 17.02 14.55
CA ALA A 328 -16.70 18.19 13.77
C ALA A 328 -17.33 19.28 14.65
N GLU A 329 -18.21 18.88 15.59
CA GLU A 329 -18.91 19.74 16.54
C GLU A 329 -18.11 19.99 17.84
N LEU A 330 -16.89 19.44 17.96
CA LEU A 330 -16.09 19.59 19.17
C LEU A 330 -15.74 21.06 19.40
N SER A 331 -16.19 21.61 20.52
CA SER A 331 -15.84 22.96 20.99
C SER A 331 -14.93 22.87 22.20
N LEU A 332 -13.79 23.53 22.15
CA LEU A 332 -12.89 23.63 23.28
C LEU A 332 -13.24 24.88 24.11
N SER A 333 -13.27 24.75 25.42
CA SER A 333 -13.54 25.88 26.36
C SER A 333 -12.47 26.98 26.29
N ALA A 334 -11.23 26.61 25.99
CA ALA A 334 -10.15 27.50 25.61
C ALA A 334 -9.57 27.02 24.30
N LYS A 335 -9.26 27.95 23.37
CA LYS A 335 -8.61 27.60 22.10
C LYS A 335 -7.10 27.68 22.31
N PRO A 336 -6.40 26.53 22.39
CA PRO A 336 -4.94 26.54 22.45
C PRO A 336 -4.37 27.13 21.15
N ASP A 337 -3.24 27.80 21.26
CA ASP A 337 -2.52 28.32 20.10
C ASP A 337 -1.26 27.48 19.85
N TRP A 338 -1.37 26.54 18.91
CA TRP A 338 -0.26 25.69 18.50
C TRP A 338 0.35 26.11 17.16
N LYS A 339 -0.05 27.28 16.64
CA LYS A 339 0.32 27.76 15.31
C LYS A 339 1.84 27.87 15.13
N ALA A 340 2.53 28.49 16.08
CA ALA A 340 4.00 28.64 15.99
C ALA A 340 4.72 27.28 15.95
N ARG A 341 4.20 26.27 16.71
CA ARG A 341 4.73 24.91 16.70
C ARG A 341 4.52 24.23 15.35
N ALA A 342 3.33 24.38 14.76
CA ALA A 342 3.01 23.81 13.45
C ALA A 342 3.84 24.45 12.34
N GLU A 343 3.98 25.79 12.33
CA GLU A 343 4.81 26.51 11.37
C GLU A 343 6.29 26.10 11.46
N ALA A 344 6.83 25.94 12.66
CA ALA A 344 8.20 25.47 12.87
C ALA A 344 8.40 24.02 12.37
N ALA A 345 7.40 23.15 12.60
CA ALA A 345 7.42 21.78 12.10
C ALA A 345 7.38 21.73 10.56
N HIS A 346 6.52 22.55 9.94
CA HIS A 346 6.44 22.64 8.49
C HIS A 346 7.72 23.18 7.86
N ALA A 347 8.32 24.25 8.43
CA ALA A 347 9.60 24.76 7.98
C ALA A 347 10.74 23.72 8.08
N ALA A 348 10.69 22.87 9.11
CA ALA A 348 11.62 21.75 9.24
C ALA A 348 11.41 20.67 8.18
N TYR A 349 10.16 20.41 7.79
CA TYR A 349 9.81 19.53 6.68
C TYR A 349 10.31 20.11 5.35
N ASP A 350 10.03 21.38 5.06
CA ASP A 350 10.48 22.03 3.82
C ASP A 350 11.99 21.94 3.63
N ALA A 351 12.75 22.25 4.68
CA ALA A 351 14.22 22.12 4.64
C ALA A 351 14.67 20.67 4.43
N TRP A 352 13.95 19.68 4.99
CA TRP A 352 14.27 18.26 4.83
C TRP A 352 13.93 17.74 3.44
N SER A 353 12.84 18.21 2.84
CA SER A 353 12.35 17.80 1.51
C SER A 353 12.99 18.58 0.36
N THR A 354 13.93 19.47 0.62
CA THR A 354 14.75 20.11 -0.41
C THR A 354 15.80 19.12 -0.92
N PRO A 355 15.83 18.82 -2.23
CA PRO A 355 16.84 17.92 -2.79
C PRO A 355 18.27 18.45 -2.58
N PRO A 356 19.27 17.56 -2.45
CA PRO A 356 20.66 17.97 -2.43
C PRO A 356 21.08 18.58 -3.78
N ASP A 357 22.01 19.51 -3.77
CA ASP A 357 22.52 20.18 -4.98
C ASP A 357 23.15 19.18 -5.96
N SER A 358 23.81 18.15 -5.46
CA SER A 358 24.41 17.07 -6.25
C SER A 358 24.54 15.77 -5.48
N ILE A 359 24.55 14.66 -6.23
CA ILE A 359 24.89 13.31 -5.79
C ILE A 359 25.96 12.74 -6.74
N PRO A 360 26.65 11.65 -6.39
CA PRO A 360 27.60 11.00 -7.30
C PRO A 360 26.98 10.62 -8.65
N GLY A 361 27.78 10.71 -9.71
CA GLY A 361 27.39 10.36 -11.08
C GLY A 361 26.68 11.46 -11.85
N ASP A 362 26.36 11.15 -13.12
CA ASP A 362 25.81 12.12 -14.08
C ASP A 362 24.27 12.25 -13.98
N VAL A 363 23.62 11.31 -13.29
CA VAL A 363 22.17 11.33 -13.05
C VAL A 363 21.89 11.92 -11.67
N GLN A 364 21.22 13.06 -11.64
CA GLN A 364 20.84 13.80 -10.44
C GLN A 364 19.37 13.57 -10.10
N MET A 365 19.07 12.55 -9.29
CA MET A 365 17.69 12.15 -8.96
C MET A 365 16.88 13.29 -8.33
N GLY A 366 17.50 14.16 -7.53
CA GLY A 366 16.85 15.33 -6.95
C GLY A 366 16.29 16.28 -8.01
N ARG A 367 17.05 16.51 -9.09
CA ARG A 367 16.59 17.33 -10.24
C ARG A 367 15.47 16.65 -11.03
N ILE A 368 15.53 15.31 -11.17
CA ILE A 368 14.45 14.52 -11.78
C ILE A 368 13.17 14.66 -10.96
N MET A 369 13.25 14.54 -9.64
CA MET A 369 12.08 14.67 -8.77
C MET A 369 11.46 16.07 -8.82
N ALA A 370 12.28 17.12 -8.79
CA ALA A 370 11.81 18.49 -8.92
C ALA A 370 11.10 18.72 -10.27
N TRP A 371 11.69 18.22 -11.36
CA TRP A 371 11.08 18.30 -12.69
C TRP A 371 9.73 17.56 -12.76
N LEU A 372 9.64 16.37 -12.18
CA LEU A 372 8.38 15.60 -12.12
C LEU A 372 7.30 16.34 -11.31
N ASP A 373 7.67 16.97 -10.19
CA ASP A 373 6.74 17.72 -9.33
C ASP A 373 6.17 18.96 -10.04
N GLU A 374 6.96 19.60 -10.92
CA GLU A 374 6.52 20.74 -11.74
C GLU A 374 5.73 20.29 -12.98
N ARG A 375 6.07 19.11 -13.54
CA ARG A 375 5.55 18.67 -14.84
C ARG A 375 4.22 17.95 -14.75
N LEU A 376 3.98 17.22 -13.65
CA LEU A 376 2.82 16.35 -13.47
C LEU A 376 1.66 17.09 -12.80
N GLU A 377 0.46 16.69 -13.18
CA GLU A 377 -0.73 17.11 -12.45
C GLU A 377 -0.72 16.54 -11.02
N HIS A 378 -1.31 17.26 -10.08
CA HIS A 378 -1.33 16.87 -8.66
C HIS A 378 -2.13 15.61 -8.36
N ASP A 379 -2.80 15.04 -9.35
CA ASP A 379 -3.53 13.79 -9.26
C ASP A 379 -2.77 12.60 -9.86
N ALA A 380 -1.54 12.79 -10.34
CA ALA A 380 -0.69 11.71 -10.79
C ALA A 380 -0.50 10.67 -9.67
N ILE A 381 -0.52 9.38 -10.03
CA ILE A 381 -0.42 8.28 -9.07
C ILE A 381 1.01 7.74 -9.09
N PHE A 382 1.60 7.68 -7.90
CA PHE A 382 2.93 7.11 -7.70
C PHE A 382 2.83 5.77 -7.02
N THR A 383 3.53 4.78 -7.59
CA THR A 383 3.64 3.45 -6.99
C THR A 383 5.10 3.06 -6.82
N ASN A 384 5.40 2.27 -5.82
CA ASN A 384 6.75 1.73 -5.61
C ASN A 384 6.70 0.44 -4.79
N GLY A 385 7.77 -0.34 -4.86
CA GLY A 385 8.02 -1.46 -3.97
C GLY A 385 8.93 -1.07 -2.80
N ALA A 386 10.01 -1.82 -2.58
CA ALA A 386 10.97 -1.59 -1.50
C ALA A 386 12.39 -1.43 -2.03
N GLY A 387 13.14 -0.49 -1.44
CA GLY A 387 14.53 -0.20 -1.76
C GLY A 387 14.87 1.27 -1.51
N ASN A 388 16.16 1.60 -1.46
CA ASN A 388 16.62 2.97 -1.22
C ASN A 388 16.15 3.96 -2.31
N TYR A 389 15.92 3.49 -3.54
CA TYR A 389 15.37 4.31 -4.61
C TYR A 389 14.02 4.96 -4.23
N ALA A 390 13.23 4.33 -3.38
CA ALA A 390 11.94 4.86 -2.93
C ALA A 390 12.08 6.13 -2.07
N THR A 391 13.26 6.37 -1.49
CA THR A 391 13.54 7.59 -0.72
C THR A 391 13.38 8.84 -1.58
N TRP A 392 13.67 8.77 -2.89
CA TRP A 392 13.51 9.89 -3.79
C TRP A 392 12.06 10.34 -3.89
N ILE A 393 11.10 9.41 -3.97
CA ILE A 393 9.67 9.75 -3.95
C ILE A 393 9.26 10.23 -2.55
N HIS A 394 9.53 9.40 -1.53
CA HIS A 394 8.98 9.62 -0.19
C HIS A 394 9.50 10.89 0.48
N ARG A 395 10.69 11.34 0.11
CA ARG A 395 11.29 12.56 0.68
C ARG A 395 11.08 13.80 -0.17
N PHE A 396 11.06 13.68 -1.50
CA PHE A 396 11.14 14.85 -2.40
C PHE A 396 9.90 15.09 -3.24
N HIS A 397 8.99 14.11 -3.41
CA HIS A 397 7.69 14.37 -4.03
C HIS A 397 6.72 14.93 -3.00
N ARG A 398 5.96 15.96 -3.39
CA ARG A 398 4.95 16.59 -2.55
C ARG A 398 3.56 16.05 -2.88
N PHE A 399 3.10 15.05 -2.13
CA PHE A 399 1.74 14.56 -2.25
C PHE A 399 0.74 15.63 -1.84
N ARG A 400 -0.25 15.92 -2.68
CA ARG A 400 -1.23 16.98 -2.45
C ARG A 400 -2.67 16.50 -2.42
N ARG A 401 -2.92 15.29 -2.90
CA ARG A 401 -4.28 14.73 -3.02
C ARG A 401 -4.35 13.29 -2.55
N PHE A 402 -5.48 12.92 -2.00
CA PHE A 402 -5.81 11.54 -1.72
C PHE A 402 -5.91 10.70 -3.00
N GLY A 403 -5.57 9.41 -2.91
CA GLY A 403 -5.61 8.48 -4.05
C GLY A 403 -4.47 8.66 -5.05
N THR A 404 -3.33 9.21 -4.62
CA THR A 404 -2.14 9.46 -5.46
C THR A 404 -0.95 8.59 -5.09
N GLN A 405 -1.09 7.68 -4.13
CA GLN A 405 -0.02 6.81 -3.67
C GLN A 405 -0.50 5.37 -3.52
N ALA A 406 0.24 4.41 -4.07
CA ALA A 406 0.09 2.99 -3.74
C ALA A 406 1.48 2.37 -3.50
N ALA A 407 1.78 2.12 -2.22
CA ALA A 407 3.07 1.60 -1.77
C ALA A 407 2.86 0.64 -0.58
N PRO A 408 3.61 -0.48 -0.49
CA PRO A 408 3.38 -1.50 0.52
C PRO A 408 4.06 -1.14 1.84
N VAL A 409 3.29 -1.01 2.92
CA VAL A 409 3.80 -0.71 4.28
C VAL A 409 4.74 -1.81 4.78
N CYS A 410 4.51 -3.07 4.38
CA CYS A 410 5.39 -4.19 4.72
C CYS A 410 6.73 -4.20 3.97
N GLY A 411 6.98 -3.25 3.06
CA GLY A 411 8.22 -3.20 2.31
C GLY A 411 8.41 -4.33 1.31
N SER A 412 7.35 -4.78 0.64
CA SER A 412 7.44 -5.83 -0.38
C SER A 412 8.13 -5.32 -1.64
N MET A 413 9.24 -5.94 -2.02
CA MET A 413 9.82 -5.78 -3.36
C MET A 413 8.84 -6.30 -4.42
N GLY A 414 8.91 -5.73 -5.63
CA GLY A 414 8.05 -6.13 -6.75
C GLY A 414 6.64 -5.55 -6.74
N TYR A 415 6.18 -4.92 -5.67
CA TYR A 415 4.81 -4.39 -5.57
C TYR A 415 4.50 -3.27 -6.58
N GLY A 416 5.50 -2.44 -6.92
CA GLY A 416 5.29 -1.19 -7.66
C GLY A 416 4.61 -1.35 -9.01
N LEU A 417 5.09 -2.28 -9.85
CA LEU A 417 4.54 -2.50 -11.20
C LEU A 417 3.11 -3.07 -11.18
N PRO A 418 2.80 -4.15 -10.44
CA PRO A 418 1.41 -4.60 -10.27
C PRO A 418 0.47 -3.50 -9.78
N ALA A 419 0.89 -2.72 -8.79
CA ALA A 419 0.12 -1.60 -8.28
C ALA A 419 -0.11 -0.50 -9.33
N ALA A 420 0.89 -0.19 -10.15
CA ALA A 420 0.76 0.77 -11.24
C ALA A 420 -0.25 0.31 -12.29
N ILE A 421 -0.21 -0.99 -12.65
CA ILE A 421 -1.17 -1.58 -13.59
C ILE A 421 -2.60 -1.43 -13.03
N ALA A 422 -2.84 -1.86 -11.81
CA ALA A 422 -4.16 -1.73 -11.16
C ALA A 422 -4.62 -0.26 -11.10
N ALA A 423 -3.71 0.66 -10.74
CA ALA A 423 -4.00 2.09 -10.69
C ALA A 423 -4.37 2.66 -12.07
N LYS A 424 -3.65 2.27 -13.12
CA LYS A 424 -3.93 2.73 -14.50
C LYS A 424 -5.24 2.16 -15.04
N LEU A 425 -5.55 0.91 -14.73
CA LEU A 425 -6.83 0.29 -15.08
C LEU A 425 -8.00 0.97 -14.36
N GLN A 426 -7.80 1.42 -13.13
CA GLN A 426 -8.80 2.15 -12.36
C GLN A 426 -8.95 3.61 -12.79
N HIS A 427 -7.85 4.25 -13.21
CA HIS A 427 -7.78 5.67 -13.57
C HIS A 427 -7.10 5.86 -14.92
N ARG A 428 -7.79 5.50 -16.00
CA ARG A 428 -7.26 5.45 -17.38
C ARG A 428 -6.69 6.78 -17.87
N THR A 429 -7.18 7.91 -17.39
CA THR A 429 -6.79 9.26 -17.84
C THR A 429 -5.66 9.88 -17.02
N ARG A 430 -5.41 9.40 -15.79
CA ARG A 430 -4.36 9.95 -14.92
C ARG A 430 -2.98 9.40 -15.31
N ASP A 431 -1.95 10.19 -15.10
CA ASP A 431 -0.58 9.69 -15.17
C ASP A 431 -0.33 8.72 -14.01
N VAL A 432 0.28 7.58 -14.30
CA VAL A 432 0.68 6.58 -13.31
C VAL A 432 2.14 6.24 -13.49
N LEU A 433 2.93 6.54 -12.46
CA LEU A 433 4.36 6.32 -12.43
C LEU A 433 4.71 5.22 -11.43
N CYS A 434 5.44 4.23 -11.89
CA CYS A 434 6.03 3.21 -11.02
C CYS A 434 7.52 3.50 -10.83
N PHE A 435 7.93 3.73 -9.60
CA PHE A 435 9.36 3.73 -9.25
C PHE A 435 9.78 2.34 -8.80
N ALA A 436 10.82 1.81 -9.40
CA ALA A 436 11.37 0.51 -9.05
C ALA A 436 12.90 0.55 -9.09
N GLY A 437 13.56 -0.06 -8.12
CA GLY A 437 14.97 -0.40 -8.25
C GLY A 437 15.11 -1.60 -9.20
N ASP A 438 16.29 -1.78 -9.75
CA ASP A 438 16.61 -2.89 -10.67
C ASP A 438 16.24 -4.27 -10.11
N GLY A 439 16.65 -4.58 -8.90
CA GLY A 439 16.29 -5.84 -8.23
C GLY A 439 14.80 -5.91 -7.84
N CYS A 440 14.19 -4.77 -7.48
CA CYS A 440 12.78 -4.69 -7.15
C CYS A 440 11.89 -4.94 -8.39
N PHE A 441 12.24 -4.34 -9.53
CA PHE A 441 11.54 -4.53 -10.80
C PHE A 441 11.54 -6.00 -11.22
N GLN A 442 12.69 -6.66 -11.11
CA GLN A 442 12.84 -8.06 -11.57
C GLN A 442 11.98 -9.07 -10.78
N MET A 443 11.49 -8.72 -9.58
CA MET A 443 10.60 -9.62 -8.82
C MET A 443 9.26 -9.86 -9.52
N THR A 444 8.75 -8.85 -10.25
CA THR A 444 7.45 -8.89 -10.95
C THR A 444 7.50 -8.28 -12.34
N GLY A 445 8.68 -8.13 -12.91
CA GLY A 445 8.89 -7.47 -14.21
C GLY A 445 8.09 -8.09 -15.36
N LEU A 446 7.77 -9.40 -15.28
CA LEU A 446 6.93 -10.10 -16.26
C LEU A 446 5.52 -9.48 -16.36
N GLU A 447 5.03 -8.81 -15.32
CA GLU A 447 3.74 -8.11 -15.35
C GLU A 447 3.75 -6.91 -16.31
N PHE A 448 4.91 -6.48 -16.81
CA PHE A 448 4.96 -5.54 -17.92
C PHE A 448 4.20 -6.06 -19.15
N GLY A 449 4.25 -7.38 -19.39
CA GLY A 449 3.42 -8.05 -20.39
C GLY A 449 1.92 -7.94 -20.11
N THR A 450 1.50 -7.94 -18.84
CA THR A 450 0.12 -7.66 -18.44
C THR A 450 -0.26 -6.20 -18.73
N ALA A 451 0.63 -5.24 -18.42
CA ALA A 451 0.39 -3.84 -18.76
C ALA A 451 0.18 -3.63 -20.27
N VAL A 452 0.97 -4.28 -21.12
CA VAL A 452 0.85 -4.22 -22.58
C VAL A 452 -0.46 -4.84 -23.04
N GLN A 453 -0.79 -6.04 -22.55
CA GLN A 453 -2.02 -6.75 -22.92
C GLN A 453 -3.28 -5.95 -22.57
N GLU A 454 -3.30 -5.31 -21.42
CA GLU A 454 -4.45 -4.54 -20.92
C GLU A 454 -4.46 -3.08 -21.39
N GLY A 455 -3.47 -2.66 -22.18
CA GLY A 455 -3.32 -1.27 -22.59
C GLY A 455 -3.17 -0.30 -21.40
N ALA A 456 -2.54 -0.76 -20.33
CA ALA A 456 -2.29 0.05 -19.14
C ALA A 456 -1.02 0.88 -19.33
N ALA A 457 -1.14 2.07 -19.93
CA ALA A 457 -0.04 2.99 -20.25
C ALA A 457 0.59 3.57 -18.97
N VAL A 458 1.32 2.74 -18.23
CA VAL A 458 2.12 3.11 -17.04
C VAL A 458 3.52 3.51 -17.47
N ILE A 459 4.16 4.44 -16.76
CA ILE A 459 5.56 4.78 -16.95
C ILE A 459 6.36 4.22 -15.78
N VAL A 460 7.23 3.26 -16.06
CA VAL A 460 8.08 2.61 -15.05
C VAL A 460 9.46 3.26 -15.09
N LEU A 461 9.86 3.86 -13.98
CA LEU A 461 11.20 4.40 -13.79
C LEU A 461 12.04 3.33 -13.07
N VAL A 462 12.89 2.62 -13.82
CA VAL A 462 13.79 1.62 -13.24
C VAL A 462 15.10 2.28 -12.89
N VAL A 463 15.33 2.47 -11.60
CA VAL A 463 16.57 3.06 -11.05
C VAL A 463 17.57 1.92 -10.85
N ASP A 464 18.53 1.85 -11.76
CA ASP A 464 19.51 0.76 -11.86
C ASP A 464 20.87 1.19 -11.32
N ASN A 465 21.28 0.62 -10.21
CA ASN A 465 22.63 0.77 -9.64
C ASN A 465 23.42 -0.55 -9.57
N GLY A 466 22.94 -1.60 -10.22
CA GLY A 466 23.60 -2.90 -10.33
C GLY A 466 23.66 -3.70 -9.02
N MET A 467 22.76 -3.41 -8.06
CA MET A 467 22.82 -4.13 -6.78
C MET A 467 21.51 -4.07 -5.99
N TYR A 468 21.35 -4.99 -5.04
CA TYR A 468 20.37 -4.85 -3.95
C TYR A 468 20.86 -3.77 -2.96
N GLY A 469 20.67 -2.50 -3.35
CA GLY A 469 21.32 -1.35 -2.72
C GLY A 469 21.05 -1.20 -1.22
N THR A 470 19.82 -1.46 -0.77
CA THR A 470 19.48 -1.41 0.67
C THR A 470 20.24 -2.44 1.46
N ILE A 471 20.33 -3.67 0.99
CA ILE A 471 21.07 -4.75 1.67
C ILE A 471 22.57 -4.43 1.64
N ARG A 472 23.08 -3.94 0.52
CA ARG A 472 24.47 -3.48 0.41
C ARG A 472 24.78 -2.37 1.42
N MET A 473 23.89 -1.41 1.61
CA MET A 473 24.02 -0.36 2.62
C MET A 473 24.15 -0.94 4.03
N HIS A 474 23.30 -1.92 4.38
CA HIS A 474 23.39 -2.59 5.67
C HIS A 474 24.68 -3.37 5.84
N GLN A 475 25.14 -4.09 4.80
CA GLN A 475 26.44 -4.78 4.83
C GLN A 475 27.58 -3.81 5.12
N GLU A 476 27.65 -2.68 4.41
CA GLU A 476 28.71 -1.71 4.59
C GLU A 476 28.66 -0.98 5.94
N ARG A 477 27.48 -0.86 6.55
CA ARG A 477 27.29 -0.28 7.88
C ARG A 477 27.69 -1.21 9.01
N GLU A 478 27.35 -2.51 8.90
CA GLU A 478 27.53 -3.50 9.98
C GLU A 478 28.78 -4.37 9.77
N TYR A 479 29.13 -4.66 8.51
CA TYR A 479 30.24 -5.52 8.10
C TYR A 479 31.04 -4.89 6.94
N PRO A 480 31.72 -3.76 7.16
CA PRO A 480 32.35 -2.96 6.09
C PRO A 480 33.28 -3.75 5.17
N GLY A 481 33.06 -3.65 3.87
CA GLY A 481 33.90 -4.33 2.86
C GLY A 481 33.62 -5.83 2.70
N ARG A 482 32.70 -6.40 3.47
CA ARG A 482 32.36 -7.84 3.40
C ARG A 482 31.11 -8.05 2.54
N VAL A 483 31.23 -7.82 1.25
CA VAL A 483 30.12 -7.89 0.29
C VAL A 483 29.77 -9.33 -0.06
N SER A 484 28.49 -9.69 0.06
CA SER A 484 27.99 -11.01 -0.31
C SER A 484 26.54 -10.92 -0.80
N GLY A 485 26.23 -11.57 -1.94
CA GLY A 485 24.86 -11.76 -2.44
C GLY A 485 24.11 -10.51 -2.89
N THR A 486 24.77 -9.36 -3.06
CA THR A 486 24.09 -8.10 -3.38
C THR A 486 24.37 -7.55 -4.78
N ARG A 487 25.32 -8.13 -5.51
CA ARG A 487 25.61 -7.70 -6.89
C ARG A 487 24.56 -8.25 -7.85
N LEU A 488 24.10 -7.41 -8.77
CA LEU A 488 23.23 -7.78 -9.88
C LEU A 488 23.92 -7.56 -11.22
N GLN A 489 23.63 -8.43 -12.17
CA GLN A 489 23.91 -8.22 -13.58
C GLN A 489 22.58 -8.06 -14.28
N ASN A 490 22.25 -6.83 -14.66
CA ASN A 490 20.96 -6.47 -15.16
C ASN A 490 20.86 -6.58 -16.70
N PRO A 491 19.66 -6.87 -17.24
CA PRO A 491 19.41 -6.71 -18.67
C PRO A 491 19.31 -5.22 -19.05
N ASP A 492 19.28 -4.95 -20.35
CA ASP A 492 18.79 -3.67 -20.87
C ASP A 492 17.26 -3.60 -20.66
N PHE A 493 16.80 -2.86 -19.64
CA PHE A 493 15.38 -2.74 -19.33
C PHE A 493 14.59 -1.96 -20.39
N ALA A 494 15.22 -1.07 -21.15
CA ALA A 494 14.59 -0.41 -22.28
C ALA A 494 14.34 -1.40 -23.43
N ALA A 495 15.30 -2.27 -23.73
CA ALA A 495 15.13 -3.35 -24.69
C ALA A 495 14.08 -4.37 -24.22
N PHE A 496 14.03 -4.67 -22.92
CA PHE A 496 12.99 -5.52 -22.32
C PHE A 496 11.58 -4.95 -22.60
N ALA A 497 11.38 -3.63 -22.38
CA ALA A 497 10.10 -2.98 -22.69
C ALA A 497 9.71 -3.14 -24.16
N ARG A 498 10.65 -2.90 -25.08
CA ARG A 498 10.43 -3.05 -26.52
C ARG A 498 10.12 -4.48 -26.93
N ALA A 499 10.74 -5.47 -26.28
CA ALA A 499 10.48 -6.89 -26.55
C ALA A 499 9.03 -7.30 -26.23
N TYR A 500 8.39 -6.65 -25.27
CA TYR A 500 6.96 -6.82 -24.96
C TYR A 500 6.03 -5.96 -25.83
N GLY A 501 6.56 -5.11 -26.72
CA GLY A 501 5.75 -4.19 -27.53
C GLY A 501 5.42 -2.85 -26.81
N GLY A 502 6.07 -2.57 -25.70
CA GLY A 502 6.01 -1.28 -25.02
C GLY A 502 7.07 -0.29 -25.50
N HIS A 503 7.14 0.88 -24.87
CA HIS A 503 8.13 1.91 -25.12
C HIS A 503 9.32 1.78 -24.15
N GLY A 504 10.54 1.95 -24.64
CA GLY A 504 11.75 1.81 -23.82
C GLY A 504 12.77 2.91 -24.10
N GLU A 505 13.19 3.61 -23.04
CA GLU A 505 14.20 4.68 -23.03
C GLU A 505 15.32 4.35 -22.05
N THR A 506 16.53 4.84 -22.34
CA THR A 506 17.66 4.76 -21.40
C THR A 506 18.12 6.18 -21.06
N VAL A 507 18.38 6.44 -19.78
CA VAL A 507 18.83 7.71 -19.23
C VAL A 507 20.15 7.49 -18.49
N GLU A 508 21.22 8.10 -18.99
CA GLU A 508 22.57 8.04 -18.45
C GLU A 508 23.04 9.39 -17.89
N THR A 509 22.34 10.46 -18.25
CA THR A 509 22.55 11.82 -17.70
C THR A 509 21.22 12.47 -17.36
N THR A 510 21.21 13.40 -16.43
CA THR A 510 20.00 14.09 -15.98
C THR A 510 19.22 14.74 -17.12
N ASP A 511 19.93 15.38 -18.06
CA ASP A 511 19.31 16.16 -19.14
C ASP A 511 18.59 15.27 -20.18
N GLN A 512 18.90 13.96 -20.22
CA GLN A 512 18.18 12.99 -21.05
C GLN A 512 16.80 12.62 -20.49
N PHE A 513 16.56 12.86 -19.19
CA PHE A 513 15.33 12.39 -18.53
C PHE A 513 14.07 13.06 -19.08
N ALA A 514 14.01 14.39 -19.10
CA ALA A 514 12.82 15.12 -19.53
C ALA A 514 12.38 14.74 -20.96
N PRO A 515 13.25 14.76 -21.99
CA PRO A 515 12.85 14.34 -23.34
C PRO A 515 12.48 12.86 -23.42
N ALA A 516 13.13 11.97 -22.66
CA ALA A 516 12.77 10.55 -22.62
C ALA A 516 11.37 10.33 -21.99
N PHE A 517 11.08 11.06 -20.91
CA PHE A 517 9.76 11.00 -20.26
C PHE A 517 8.65 11.50 -21.19
N GLU A 518 8.86 12.62 -21.89
CA GLU A 518 7.85 13.14 -22.82
C GLU A 518 7.60 12.21 -23.99
N ARG A 519 8.62 11.53 -24.55
CA ARG A 519 8.45 10.50 -25.58
C ARG A 519 7.70 9.27 -25.06
N ALA A 520 8.06 8.81 -23.85
CA ALA A 520 7.37 7.70 -23.19
C ALA A 520 5.89 8.02 -22.97
N ARG A 521 5.57 9.20 -22.44
CA ARG A 521 4.20 9.67 -22.22
C ARG A 521 3.42 9.81 -23.53
N ALA A 522 4.03 10.41 -24.55
CA ALA A 522 3.41 10.63 -25.85
C ALA A 522 3.16 9.34 -26.64
N SER A 523 3.89 8.26 -26.33
CA SER A 523 3.71 6.96 -26.98
C SER A 523 2.33 6.34 -26.69
N GLY A 524 1.70 6.69 -25.57
CA GLY A 524 0.45 6.08 -25.11
C GLY A 524 0.57 4.58 -24.78
N LEU A 525 1.79 4.04 -24.74
CA LEU A 525 2.09 2.65 -24.42
C LEU A 525 2.61 2.52 -22.99
N PRO A 526 2.53 1.32 -22.38
CA PRO A 526 3.37 1.04 -21.23
C PRO A 526 4.83 1.29 -21.54
N ALA A 527 5.54 2.00 -20.67
CA ALA A 527 6.89 2.44 -20.93
C ALA A 527 7.84 2.10 -19.77
N ILE A 528 9.10 1.81 -20.11
CA ILE A 528 10.19 1.73 -19.12
C ILE A 528 11.23 2.81 -19.46
N ILE A 529 11.55 3.63 -18.49
CA ILE A 529 12.70 4.53 -18.50
C ILE A 529 13.76 3.92 -17.60
N HIS A 530 14.81 3.40 -18.22
CA HIS A 530 15.95 2.77 -17.58
C HIS A 530 16.95 3.84 -17.14
N ILE A 531 16.98 4.17 -15.86
CA ILE A 531 17.83 5.22 -15.28
C ILE A 531 19.10 4.58 -14.71
N LYS A 532 20.25 4.92 -15.28
CA LYS A 532 21.57 4.44 -14.83
C LYS A 532 22.07 5.31 -13.69
N LEU A 533 21.94 4.83 -12.46
CA LEU A 533 22.35 5.55 -11.27
C LEU A 533 23.74 5.06 -10.80
N ASP A 534 24.61 6.02 -10.44
CA ASP A 534 25.91 5.68 -9.86
C ASP A 534 25.74 4.86 -8.56
N PRO A 535 26.43 3.72 -8.40
CA PRO A 535 26.38 2.91 -7.17
C PRO A 535 26.73 3.66 -5.88
N GLU A 536 27.54 4.71 -5.96
CA GLU A 536 27.84 5.58 -4.82
C GLU A 536 26.66 6.46 -4.40
N ALA A 537 25.72 6.77 -5.30
CA ALA A 537 24.50 7.54 -5.02
C ALA A 537 23.43 6.71 -4.31
N LEU A 538 23.82 6.00 -3.25
CA LEU A 538 22.96 5.02 -2.56
C LEU A 538 21.86 5.65 -1.73
N THR A 539 22.12 6.82 -1.17
CA THR A 539 21.15 7.64 -0.43
C THR A 539 21.27 9.12 -0.83
N PRO A 540 20.25 9.94 -0.60
CA PRO A 540 20.32 11.38 -0.91
C PRO A 540 21.41 12.16 -0.14
N THR A 541 21.87 11.62 0.99
CA THR A 541 22.72 12.36 1.94
C THR A 541 24.07 11.71 2.22
N ARG A 542 24.27 10.46 1.83
CA ARG A 542 25.51 9.73 2.10
C ARG A 542 25.84 8.77 0.96
N THR A 543 27.08 8.78 0.55
CA THR A 543 27.62 7.83 -0.44
C THR A 543 27.83 6.44 0.17
N LEU A 544 27.94 5.42 -0.67
CA LEU A 544 28.29 4.06 -0.26
C LEU A 544 29.65 4.03 0.47
N SER A 545 30.63 4.77 -0.05
CA SER A 545 31.97 4.87 0.54
C SER A 545 31.97 5.55 1.91
N GLU A 546 31.17 6.60 2.11
CA GLU A 546 31.00 7.25 3.42
C GLU A 546 30.34 6.33 4.46
N ILE A 547 29.32 5.55 4.03
CA ILE A 547 28.66 4.58 4.90
C ILE A 547 29.65 3.49 5.33
N ARG A 548 30.47 2.98 4.39
CA ARG A 548 31.55 2.01 4.67
C ARG A 548 32.59 2.57 5.63
N ALA A 549 33.03 3.82 5.41
CA ALA A 549 34.03 4.46 6.28
C ALA A 549 33.50 4.62 7.71
N ALA A 550 32.23 5.04 7.86
CA ALA A 550 31.58 5.15 9.17
C ALA A 550 31.39 3.78 9.87
N GLY A 551 31.15 2.71 9.11
CA GLY A 551 31.06 1.34 9.63
C GLY A 551 32.39 0.82 10.16
N LYS A 552 33.53 1.20 9.54
CA LYS A 552 34.91 0.81 10.01
C LYS A 552 35.30 1.51 11.30
N GLY A 553 34.65 2.61 11.65
CA GLY A 553 34.96 3.35 12.87
C GLY A 553 34.17 2.87 14.11
N LYS A 554 33.30 1.87 13.95
CA LYS A 554 32.57 1.20 15.02
C LYS A 554 33.34 -0.05 15.47
#